data_eeffeaaa2fc77712565b53dabe9a1848
#
_entry.id   eeffeaaa2fc77712565b53dabe9a1848
#
_cell.length_a   1.000
_cell.length_b   1.000
_cell.length_c   1.000
_cell.angle_alpha   90.00
_cell.angle_beta   90.00
_cell.angle_gamma   90.00
#
_symmetry.space_group_name_H-M   'P 1'
#
loop_
_entity.id
_entity.type
_entity.pdbx_description
1 polymer ?
#
loop_
_entity_poly.entity_id
_entity_poly.type
_entity_poly.pdbx_seq_one_letter_code
_entity_poly.pdbx_strand_id
1 'polypeptide(L)'
;MGKKIKSKAFTLAEVLITLGITGVVAVMTLPQLIKNYKEKVLLQQAKKMYSVISNALVAYSNDMGTPGEYWLIFDGSRELNDIVKDFSKYISPIQICQSEDIRNSNCGGGSYTIRTFKRKNNGQGKVSNVTSIMVNSGRMVLKDGSFVSCLLY
;
A
#
# COMPACT_ATOMS: atom_id res chain seq x y z
N MET A 1 23.61 40.13 49.05
CA MET A 1 22.73 39.15 49.68
C MET A 1 22.25 38.19 48.58
N GLY A 2 22.88 37.02 48.44
CA GLY A 2 22.54 36.02 47.44
C GLY A 2 21.41 35.11 47.91
N LYS A 3 20.28 35.12 47.23
CA LYS A 3 19.13 34.28 47.53
C LYS A 3 19.42 32.84 47.03
N LYS A 4 19.68 31.90 47.95
CA LYS A 4 19.84 30.48 47.63
C LYS A 4 18.51 29.94 47.11
N ILE A 5 18.46 29.63 45.81
CA ILE A 5 17.33 28.90 45.20
C ILE A 5 17.43 27.45 45.65
N LYS A 6 16.51 27.00 46.49
CA LYS A 6 16.37 25.57 46.87
C LYS A 6 15.80 24.82 45.65
N SER A 7 16.65 24.10 44.93
CA SER A 7 16.16 23.15 43.88
C SER A 7 15.44 22.00 44.59
N LYS A 8 14.15 21.83 44.27
CA LYS A 8 13.39 20.66 44.70
C LYS A 8 13.82 19.48 43.82
N ALA A 9 14.44 18.48 44.43
CA ALA A 9 14.74 17.21 43.76
C ALA A 9 13.54 16.29 43.87
N PHE A 10 13.21 15.57 42.82
CA PHE A 10 12.16 14.56 42.82
C PHE A 10 12.61 13.34 43.60
N THR A 11 11.67 12.71 44.28
CA THR A 11 11.93 11.45 44.97
C THR A 11 11.90 10.28 44.00
N LEU A 12 12.66 9.24 44.27
CA LEU A 12 12.71 8.03 43.44
C LEU A 12 11.29 7.39 43.34
N ALA A 13 10.52 7.46 44.41
CA ALA A 13 9.15 6.94 44.46
C ALA A 13 8.20 7.70 43.49
N GLU A 14 8.27 9.03 43.43
CA GLU A 14 7.47 9.84 42.52
C GLU A 14 7.77 9.51 41.05
N VAL A 15 9.06 9.32 40.70
CA VAL A 15 9.45 8.94 39.35
C VAL A 15 8.94 7.54 38.99
N LEU A 16 9.04 6.57 39.90
CA LEU A 16 8.55 5.21 39.65
C LEU A 16 7.04 5.15 39.48
N ILE A 17 6.28 5.88 40.29
CA ILE A 17 4.81 5.93 40.18
C ILE A 17 4.40 6.59 38.83
N THR A 18 5.01 7.72 38.49
CA THR A 18 4.68 8.42 37.26
C THR A 18 5.01 7.59 36.02
N LEU A 19 6.17 6.92 35.96
CA LEU A 19 6.53 6.00 34.87
C LEU A 19 5.59 4.78 34.82
N GLY A 20 5.17 4.25 35.98
CA GLY A 20 4.21 3.15 36.03
C GLY A 20 2.86 3.53 35.42
N ILE A 21 2.30 4.66 35.80
CA ILE A 21 1.01 5.14 35.28
C ILE A 21 1.10 5.47 33.80
N THR A 22 2.13 6.21 33.39
CA THR A 22 2.32 6.54 31.96
C THR A 22 2.55 5.31 31.09
N GLY A 23 3.25 4.31 31.61
CA GLY A 23 3.45 3.03 30.91
C GLY A 23 2.15 2.28 30.64
N VAL A 24 1.28 2.16 31.66
CA VAL A 24 -0.03 1.50 31.51
C VAL A 24 -0.92 2.25 30.50
N VAL A 25 -0.99 3.55 30.60
CA VAL A 25 -1.79 4.37 29.65
C VAL A 25 -1.26 4.24 28.23
N ALA A 26 0.06 4.27 28.04
CA ALA A 26 0.67 4.13 26.73
C ALA A 26 0.37 2.77 26.08
N VAL A 27 0.45 1.67 26.82
CA VAL A 27 0.13 0.32 26.31
C VAL A 27 -1.32 0.21 25.83
N MET A 28 -2.25 0.89 26.47
CA MET A 28 -3.66 0.86 26.09
C MET A 28 -3.97 1.76 24.86
N THR A 29 -3.27 2.89 24.72
CA THR A 29 -3.59 3.90 23.71
C THR A 29 -2.81 3.71 22.40
N LEU A 30 -1.55 3.28 22.47
CA LEU A 30 -0.69 3.14 21.29
C LEU A 30 -1.24 2.20 20.21
N PRO A 31 -1.78 1.00 20.51
CA PRO A 31 -2.29 0.10 19.48
C PRO A 31 -3.40 0.72 18.65
N GLN A 32 -4.32 1.44 19.31
CA GLN A 32 -5.44 2.11 18.63
C GLN A 32 -4.95 3.26 17.74
N LEU A 33 -4.00 4.05 18.22
CA LEU A 33 -3.42 5.15 17.46
C LEU A 33 -2.68 4.66 16.21
N ILE A 34 -1.88 3.61 16.36
CA ILE A 34 -1.14 3.00 15.25
C ILE A 34 -2.10 2.44 14.19
N LYS A 35 -3.19 1.78 14.60
CA LYS A 35 -4.20 1.27 13.68
C LYS A 35 -4.83 2.39 12.85
N ASN A 36 -5.32 3.43 13.50
CA ASN A 36 -5.94 4.57 12.83
C ASN A 36 -4.98 5.31 11.89
N TYR A 37 -3.71 5.42 12.29
CA TYR A 37 -2.67 6.01 11.46
C TYR A 37 -2.42 5.17 10.20
N LYS A 38 -2.26 3.86 10.34
CA LYS A 38 -2.06 2.94 9.20
C LYS A 38 -3.22 3.00 8.21
N GLU A 39 -4.47 3.03 8.68
CA GLU A 39 -5.65 3.14 7.81
C GLU A 39 -5.64 4.45 7.01
N LYS A 40 -5.29 5.57 7.63
CA LYS A 40 -5.17 6.86 6.94
C LYS A 40 -4.05 6.84 5.89
N VAL A 41 -2.88 6.29 6.22
CA VAL A 41 -1.75 6.18 5.30
C VAL A 41 -2.11 5.32 4.09
N LEU A 42 -2.73 4.15 4.30
CA LEU A 42 -3.17 3.27 3.22
C LEU A 42 -4.19 3.95 2.31
N LEU A 43 -5.13 4.70 2.87
CA LEU A 43 -6.11 5.47 2.08
C LEU A 43 -5.43 6.54 1.21
N GLN A 44 -4.44 7.24 1.75
CA GLN A 44 -3.66 8.23 1.00
C GLN A 44 -2.86 7.58 -0.14
N GLN A 45 -2.24 6.44 0.14
CA GLN A 45 -1.52 5.67 -0.88
C GLN A 45 -2.45 5.19 -1.98
N ALA A 46 -3.63 4.67 -1.64
CA ALA A 46 -4.63 4.25 -2.62
C ALA A 46 -5.12 5.40 -3.51
N LYS A 47 -5.39 6.58 -2.93
CA LYS A 47 -5.76 7.78 -3.68
C LYS A 47 -4.65 8.22 -4.64
N LYS A 48 -3.40 8.21 -4.17
CA LYS A 48 -2.24 8.54 -5.00
C LYS A 48 -2.11 7.57 -6.17
N MET A 49 -2.23 6.26 -5.90
CA MET A 49 -2.17 5.24 -6.95
C MET A 49 -3.27 5.40 -7.99
N TYR A 50 -4.51 5.65 -7.55
CA TYR A 50 -5.62 5.94 -8.45
C TYR A 50 -5.30 7.12 -9.37
N SER A 51 -4.79 8.22 -8.82
CA SER A 51 -4.41 9.40 -9.61
C SER A 51 -3.29 9.09 -10.62
N VAL A 52 -2.26 8.36 -10.20
CA VAL A 52 -1.15 7.98 -11.09
C VAL A 52 -1.64 7.11 -12.24
N ILE A 53 -2.44 6.08 -11.96
CA ILE A 53 -2.98 5.19 -12.99
C ILE A 53 -3.94 5.92 -13.92
N SER A 54 -4.85 6.74 -13.39
CA SER A 54 -5.77 7.53 -14.21
C SER A 54 -5.03 8.47 -15.16
N ASN A 55 -4.04 9.19 -14.68
CA ASN A 55 -3.25 10.09 -15.53
C ASN A 55 -2.45 9.31 -16.59
N ALA A 56 -1.90 8.16 -16.24
CA ALA A 56 -1.19 7.31 -17.19
C ALA A 56 -2.10 6.76 -18.28
N LEU A 57 -3.33 6.35 -17.92
CA LEU A 57 -4.34 5.89 -18.90
C LEU A 57 -4.74 6.99 -19.88
N VAL A 58 -4.97 8.21 -19.37
CA VAL A 58 -5.29 9.36 -20.21
C VAL A 58 -4.14 9.70 -21.13
N ALA A 59 -2.91 9.74 -20.63
CA ALA A 59 -1.74 10.03 -21.44
C ALA A 59 -1.54 8.97 -22.54
N TYR A 60 -1.64 7.69 -22.18
CA TYR A 60 -1.51 6.60 -23.13
C TYR A 60 -2.58 6.64 -24.22
N SER A 61 -3.86 6.83 -23.86
CA SER A 61 -4.95 6.90 -24.84
C SER A 61 -4.82 8.09 -25.80
N ASN A 62 -4.31 9.22 -25.32
CA ASN A 62 -4.04 10.38 -26.16
C ASN A 62 -2.91 10.11 -27.16
N ASP A 63 -1.83 9.47 -26.72
CA ASP A 63 -0.68 9.13 -27.57
C ASP A 63 -1.07 8.08 -28.65
N MET A 64 -2.00 7.18 -28.32
CA MET A 64 -2.56 6.22 -29.27
C MET A 64 -3.59 6.83 -30.24
N GLY A 65 -3.94 8.10 -30.07
CA GLY A 65 -4.93 8.79 -30.89
C GLY A 65 -6.39 8.36 -30.64
N THR A 66 -6.64 7.67 -29.54
CA THR A 66 -7.97 7.17 -29.13
C THR A 66 -8.36 7.70 -27.74
N PRO A 67 -8.53 9.01 -27.58
CA PRO A 67 -8.80 9.60 -26.27
C PRO A 67 -10.13 9.08 -25.70
N GLY A 68 -10.07 8.54 -24.49
CA GLY A 68 -11.21 7.99 -23.77
C GLY A 68 -11.50 6.51 -24.03
N GLU A 69 -10.86 5.87 -24.99
CA GLU A 69 -11.05 4.45 -25.31
C GLU A 69 -10.02 3.58 -24.58
N TYR A 70 -10.09 3.54 -23.25
CA TYR A 70 -9.09 2.86 -22.40
C TYR A 70 -9.05 1.34 -22.58
N TRP A 71 -10.14 0.71 -23.07
CA TRP A 71 -10.19 -0.74 -23.28
C TRP A 71 -9.24 -1.20 -24.41
N LEU A 72 -8.91 -0.34 -25.38
CA LEU A 72 -7.97 -0.68 -26.44
C LEU A 72 -6.55 -0.93 -25.95
N ILE A 73 -6.21 -0.38 -24.79
CA ILE A 73 -4.91 -0.61 -24.12
C ILE A 73 -4.77 -2.08 -23.72
N PHE A 74 -5.87 -2.67 -23.28
CA PHE A 74 -5.94 -4.01 -22.74
C PHE A 74 -6.57 -5.00 -23.71
N ASP A 75 -6.36 -4.78 -25.01
CA ASP A 75 -6.82 -5.71 -26.02
C ASP A 75 -6.17 -7.09 -25.83
N GLY A 76 -6.99 -8.13 -25.74
CA GLY A 76 -6.55 -9.51 -25.52
C GLY A 76 -5.72 -10.11 -26.64
N SER A 77 -5.57 -9.40 -27.77
CA SER A 77 -4.69 -9.81 -28.88
C SER A 77 -3.21 -9.53 -28.61
N ARG A 78 -2.90 -8.67 -27.61
CA ARG A 78 -1.53 -8.27 -27.26
C ARG A 78 -1.00 -9.09 -26.09
N GLU A 79 0.29 -9.38 -26.10
CA GLU A 79 0.94 -10.01 -24.95
C GLU A 79 0.99 -9.05 -23.73
N LEU A 80 0.72 -9.60 -22.56
CA LEU A 80 0.74 -8.85 -21.31
C LEU A 80 2.06 -8.12 -21.02
N ASN A 81 3.17 -8.76 -21.40
CA ASN A 81 4.50 -8.18 -21.20
C ASN A 81 4.68 -6.91 -22.07
N ASP A 82 4.14 -6.89 -23.27
CA ASP A 82 4.19 -5.72 -24.16
C ASP A 82 3.31 -4.59 -23.65
N ILE A 83 2.10 -4.91 -23.18
CA ILE A 83 1.21 -3.93 -22.55
C ILE A 83 1.88 -3.29 -21.34
N VAL A 84 2.47 -4.09 -20.45
CA VAL A 84 3.16 -3.60 -19.26
C VAL A 84 4.35 -2.72 -19.63
N LYS A 85 5.11 -3.10 -20.65
CA LYS A 85 6.27 -2.35 -21.14
C LYS A 85 5.86 -1.00 -21.74
N ASP A 86 4.80 -0.97 -22.54
CA ASP A 86 4.30 0.27 -23.12
C ASP A 86 3.71 1.18 -22.05
N PHE A 87 2.89 0.63 -21.16
CA PHE A 87 2.26 1.39 -20.09
C PHE A 87 3.28 1.91 -19.06
N SER A 88 4.41 1.22 -18.89
CA SER A 88 5.49 1.65 -18.00
C SER A 88 6.09 3.02 -18.35
N LYS A 89 6.02 3.44 -19.61
CA LYS A 89 6.51 4.75 -20.07
C LYS A 89 5.78 5.91 -19.37
N TYR A 90 4.50 5.69 -19.01
CA TYR A 90 3.64 6.71 -18.40
C TYR A 90 3.63 6.67 -16.88
N ILE A 91 4.00 5.56 -16.26
CA ILE A 91 4.01 5.39 -14.79
C ILE A 91 5.41 5.61 -14.20
N SER A 92 6.47 5.47 -15.01
CA SER A 92 7.88 5.56 -14.57
C SER A 92 8.20 4.64 -13.38
N PRO A 93 8.02 3.32 -13.54
CA PRO A 93 8.35 2.36 -12.50
C PRO A 93 9.86 2.30 -12.27
N ILE A 94 10.31 1.87 -11.09
CA ILE A 94 11.73 1.58 -10.83
C ILE A 94 12.15 0.22 -11.39
N GLN A 95 11.21 -0.69 -11.52
CA GLN A 95 11.46 -2.02 -12.06
C GLN A 95 10.22 -2.56 -12.77
N ILE A 96 10.46 -3.20 -13.90
CA ILE A 96 9.45 -3.97 -14.64
C ILE A 96 9.80 -5.44 -14.46
N CYS A 97 8.85 -6.23 -14.01
CA CYS A 97 9.00 -7.66 -13.81
C CYS A 97 8.15 -8.40 -14.83
N GLN A 98 8.77 -9.23 -15.62
CA GLN A 98 8.09 -10.11 -16.56
C GLN A 98 7.46 -11.30 -15.83
N SER A 99 6.58 -12.03 -16.50
CA SER A 99 5.89 -13.18 -15.91
C SER A 99 6.83 -14.26 -15.37
N GLU A 100 8.03 -14.38 -15.95
CA GLU A 100 9.06 -15.33 -15.54
C GLU A 100 9.78 -14.89 -14.26
N ASP A 101 9.91 -13.60 -14.02
CA ASP A 101 10.62 -13.00 -12.87
C ASP A 101 9.80 -12.94 -11.58
N ILE A 102 8.54 -13.32 -11.61
CA ILE A 102 7.59 -13.18 -10.49
C ILE A 102 8.06 -13.95 -9.24
N ARG A 103 8.91 -14.97 -9.41
CA ARG A 103 9.48 -15.75 -8.30
C ARG A 103 10.62 -15.03 -7.59
N ASN A 104 11.18 -13.98 -8.18
CA ASN A 104 12.27 -13.22 -7.60
C ASN A 104 11.75 -12.28 -6.51
N SER A 105 12.43 -12.25 -5.38
CA SER A 105 12.07 -11.42 -4.21
C SER A 105 11.95 -9.92 -4.52
N ASN A 106 12.74 -9.44 -5.48
CA ASN A 106 12.72 -8.02 -5.90
C ASN A 106 11.46 -7.63 -6.69
N CYS A 107 10.76 -8.61 -7.25
CA CYS A 107 9.53 -8.41 -8.01
C CYS A 107 8.26 -8.64 -7.17
N GLY A 108 8.39 -8.61 -5.86
CA GLY A 108 7.29 -8.93 -4.96
C GLY A 108 6.89 -10.40 -5.06
N GLY A 109 7.85 -11.28 -5.37
CA GLY A 109 7.65 -12.73 -5.40
C GLY A 109 7.27 -13.23 -4.03
N GLY A 110 6.07 -13.76 -3.91
CA GLY A 110 5.53 -14.30 -2.70
C GLY A 110 4.07 -14.68 -2.89
N SER A 111 3.61 -15.65 -2.13
CA SER A 111 2.18 -15.97 -2.07
C SER A 111 1.49 -14.87 -1.24
N TYR A 112 0.70 -14.01 -1.90
CA TYR A 112 -0.09 -13.01 -1.20
C TYR A 112 -1.45 -13.59 -0.83
N THR A 113 -1.77 -13.58 0.44
CA THR A 113 -3.12 -13.90 0.90
C THR A 113 -3.98 -12.64 0.81
N ILE A 114 -4.81 -12.55 -0.20
CA ILE A 114 -5.81 -11.47 -0.30
C ILE A 114 -6.96 -11.82 0.64
N ARG A 115 -7.20 -10.94 1.59
CA ARG A 115 -8.38 -11.03 2.46
C ARG A 115 -9.53 -10.28 1.80
N THR A 116 -10.51 -11.00 1.29
CA THR A 116 -11.74 -10.39 0.79
C THR A 116 -12.79 -10.31 1.88
N PHE A 117 -13.41 -9.14 2.02
CA PHE A 117 -14.59 -8.98 2.85
C PHE A 117 -15.81 -9.51 2.09
N LYS A 118 -16.22 -10.73 2.38
CA LYS A 118 -17.52 -11.22 1.91
C LYS A 118 -18.59 -10.68 2.86
N ARG A 119 -19.33 -9.66 2.43
CA ARG A 119 -20.44 -9.11 3.20
C ARG A 119 -21.56 -10.15 3.23
N LYS A 120 -21.81 -10.76 4.38
CA LYS A 120 -23.03 -11.54 4.61
C LYS A 120 -24.20 -10.58 4.73
N ASN A 121 -25.39 -11.01 4.28
CA ASN A 121 -26.63 -10.24 4.29
C ASN A 121 -27.05 -9.71 5.68
N ASN A 122 -26.40 -10.13 6.76
CA ASN A 122 -26.66 -9.71 8.15
C ASN A 122 -25.57 -8.80 8.73
N GLY A 123 -24.78 -8.11 7.91
CA GLY A 123 -23.81 -7.11 8.39
C GLY A 123 -22.53 -7.67 9.00
N GLN A 124 -22.45 -8.97 9.28
CA GLN A 124 -21.22 -9.60 9.76
C GLN A 124 -20.36 -10.08 8.57
N GLY A 125 -19.28 -9.35 8.30
CA GLY A 125 -18.32 -9.72 7.29
C GLY A 125 -17.45 -10.89 7.73
N LYS A 126 -17.53 -12.01 7.06
CA LYS A 126 -16.58 -13.11 7.22
C LYS A 126 -15.38 -12.85 6.29
N VAL A 127 -14.19 -12.72 6.86
CA VAL A 127 -12.95 -12.67 6.08
C VAL A 127 -12.69 -14.07 5.55
N SER A 128 -12.87 -14.28 4.26
CA SER A 128 -12.42 -15.50 3.62
C SER A 128 -11.00 -15.25 3.06
N ASN A 129 -10.08 -16.13 3.40
CA ASN A 129 -8.77 -16.13 2.75
C ASN A 129 -8.98 -16.64 1.33
N VAL A 130 -8.87 -15.77 0.35
CA VAL A 130 -8.76 -16.17 -1.04
C VAL A 130 -7.32 -16.61 -1.23
N THR A 131 -7.15 -17.89 -1.46
CA THR A 131 -5.88 -18.54 -1.76
C THR A 131 -5.16 -17.79 -2.88
N SER A 132 -3.87 -17.57 -2.70
CA SER A 132 -2.92 -16.96 -3.59
C SER A 132 -3.40 -16.82 -5.04
N ILE A 133 -3.73 -15.61 -5.44
CA ILE A 133 -3.76 -15.29 -6.85
C ILE A 133 -2.29 -15.27 -7.27
N MET A 134 -1.81 -16.37 -7.82
CA MET A 134 -0.57 -16.37 -8.57
C MET A 134 -0.84 -15.57 -9.83
N VAL A 135 -0.52 -14.29 -9.77
CA VAL A 135 -0.63 -13.42 -10.93
C VAL A 135 0.59 -13.69 -11.79
N ASN A 136 0.44 -14.59 -12.75
CA ASN A 136 1.45 -14.85 -13.79
C ASN A 136 1.51 -13.73 -14.83
N SER A 137 1.27 -12.51 -14.42
CA SER A 137 1.24 -11.33 -15.29
C SER A 137 2.39 -10.39 -14.96
N GLY A 138 2.88 -9.69 -15.95
CA GLY A 138 3.90 -8.66 -15.77
C GLY A 138 3.51 -7.67 -14.67
N ARG A 139 4.49 -7.24 -13.90
CA ARG A 139 4.32 -6.31 -12.77
C ARG A 139 5.24 -5.12 -12.93
N MET A 140 4.79 -3.99 -12.42
CA MET A 140 5.59 -2.79 -12.28
C MET A 140 5.75 -2.46 -10.79
N VAL A 141 6.98 -2.20 -10.37
CA VAL A 141 7.30 -1.77 -9.02
C VAL A 141 7.48 -0.25 -9.04
N LEU A 142 6.76 0.46 -8.18
CA LEU A 142 6.83 1.91 -8.08
C LEU A 142 7.79 2.35 -6.98
N LYS A 143 8.18 3.63 -7.02
CA LYS A 143 9.14 4.23 -6.06
C LYS A 143 8.69 4.16 -4.60
N ASP A 144 7.40 4.04 -4.34
CA ASP A 144 6.84 3.93 -3.00
C ASP A 144 6.68 2.48 -2.52
N GLY A 145 7.20 1.51 -3.30
CA GLY A 145 7.10 0.09 -3.00
C GLY A 145 5.76 -0.54 -3.36
N SER A 146 4.84 0.20 -3.98
CA SER A 146 3.59 -0.38 -4.47
C SER A 146 3.81 -1.14 -5.79
N PHE A 147 2.93 -2.12 -6.04
CA PHE A 147 2.97 -2.95 -7.23
C PHE A 147 1.73 -2.69 -8.08
N VAL A 148 1.94 -2.53 -9.38
CA VAL A 148 0.86 -2.50 -10.38
C VAL A 148 0.98 -3.75 -11.22
N SER A 149 -0.10 -4.51 -11.32
CA SER A 149 -0.16 -5.73 -12.12
C SER A 149 -1.41 -5.69 -13.01
N CYS A 150 -1.25 -6.03 -14.27
CA CYS A 150 -2.36 -6.16 -15.21
C CYS A 150 -2.85 -7.62 -15.19
N LEU A 151 -4.16 -7.79 -15.01
CA LEU A 151 -4.85 -9.07 -15.16
C LEU A 151 -5.71 -8.95 -16.41
N LEU A 152 -5.44 -9.78 -17.41
CA LEU A 152 -6.36 -10.02 -18.52
C LEU A 152 -7.18 -11.27 -18.20
N TYR A 153 -8.48 -11.17 -18.31
CA TYR A 153 -9.42 -12.28 -18.24
C TYR A 153 -9.85 -12.70 -19.63
#